data_42210b3f083d945b982bed5f397ea2c6
#
_entry.id   42210b3f083d945b982bed5f397ea2c6
#
_cell.length_a   1.000
_cell.length_b   1.000
_cell.length_c   1.000
_cell.angle_alpha   90.00
_cell.angle_beta   90.00
_cell.angle_gamma   90.00
#
_symmetry.space_group_name_H-M   'P 1'
#
loop_
_entity.id
_entity.type
_entity.pdbx_description
1 polymer ?
#
loop_
_entity_poly.entity_id
_entity_poly.type
_entity_poly.pdbx_seq_one_letter_code
_entity_poly.pdbx_strand_id
1 'polypeptide(L)'
;MSATPQAAHPRLSVQDVSVTYVGRGGEKTEAVRDVSFDILDKPGHGEVVVFLGPSGCGKSTILKAVAGLLPPTKGKVLLDGQPVGEPGRDRGMVFQAYTSFGWLTVQENVEYGLKLQGVAPKERGERSREVLKEVGLLDFAGRFPKDLSGGMKQRVAIARTLVNKPRVVLMDEPFGALDPMTRWGMQGLLLDVSRIEDNTILFVTHDVSEAVYLADTCYVLSSRPARILHRVDIPNFAERDVHLKSSDVFRAIEKKLLDMLYAPQPAA
;
A
#
# COMPACT_ATOMS: atom_id res chain seq x y z
N MET A 1 -9.88 29.73 -27.83
CA MET A 1 -10.75 29.18 -26.77
C MET A 1 -9.85 28.48 -25.78
N SER A 2 -9.53 29.14 -24.66
CA SER A 2 -8.70 28.58 -23.59
C SER A 2 -9.49 27.50 -22.85
N ALA A 3 -9.03 26.26 -22.92
CA ALA A 3 -9.57 25.20 -22.10
C ALA A 3 -9.19 25.50 -20.64
N THR A 4 -10.20 25.75 -19.82
CA THR A 4 -10.04 25.82 -18.36
C THR A 4 -9.42 24.49 -17.89
N PRO A 5 -8.35 24.49 -17.09
CA PRO A 5 -7.82 23.24 -16.56
C PRO A 5 -8.92 22.55 -15.75
N GLN A 6 -9.33 21.38 -16.20
CA GLN A 6 -10.29 20.56 -15.48
C GLN A 6 -9.67 20.25 -14.12
N ALA A 7 -10.31 20.64 -13.03
CA ALA A 7 -9.83 20.39 -11.68
C ALA A 7 -9.56 18.88 -11.56
N ALA A 8 -8.31 18.53 -11.24
CA ALA A 8 -7.91 17.13 -11.09
C ALA A 8 -8.78 16.50 -9.99
N HIS A 9 -9.65 15.57 -10.39
CA HIS A 9 -10.43 14.81 -9.43
C HIS A 9 -9.49 13.87 -8.66
N PRO A 10 -9.67 13.75 -7.32
CA PRO A 10 -8.86 12.82 -6.57
C PRO A 10 -9.16 11.38 -7.03
N ARG A 11 -8.10 10.60 -7.27
CA ARG A 11 -8.20 9.16 -7.52
C ARG A 11 -8.78 8.46 -6.30
N LEU A 12 -8.31 8.84 -5.11
CA LEU A 12 -8.81 8.34 -3.82
C LEU A 12 -9.13 9.52 -2.92
N SER A 13 -10.34 9.56 -2.36
CA SER A 13 -10.75 10.55 -1.37
C SER A 13 -11.31 9.84 -0.14
N VAL A 14 -10.75 10.14 1.02
CA VAL A 14 -11.21 9.66 2.31
C VAL A 14 -11.74 10.87 3.07
N GLN A 15 -13.03 10.84 3.46
CA GLN A 15 -13.74 12.00 4.00
C GLN A 15 -14.33 11.66 5.38
N ASP A 16 -13.77 12.26 6.42
CA ASP A 16 -14.18 12.17 7.83
C ASP A 16 -14.40 10.73 8.33
N VAL A 17 -13.51 9.83 7.88
CA VAL A 17 -13.64 8.41 8.18
C VAL A 17 -13.29 8.14 9.64
N SER A 18 -14.25 7.52 10.34
CA SER A 18 -14.05 6.94 11.67
C SER A 18 -14.45 5.47 11.67
N VAL A 19 -13.74 4.66 12.45
CA VAL A 19 -14.00 3.23 12.59
C VAL A 19 -13.97 2.84 14.05
N THR A 20 -15.09 2.27 14.51
CA THR A 20 -15.25 1.75 15.87
C THR A 20 -15.56 0.27 15.79
N TYR A 21 -14.75 -0.54 16.44
CA TYR A 21 -15.02 -1.96 16.65
C TYR A 21 -15.93 -2.15 17.86
N VAL A 22 -16.86 -3.10 17.74
CA VAL A 22 -17.71 -3.53 18.86
C VAL A 22 -17.30 -4.96 19.23
N GLY A 23 -16.78 -5.14 20.43
CA GLY A 23 -16.40 -6.44 20.96
C GLY A 23 -17.61 -7.31 21.33
N ARG A 24 -17.36 -8.59 21.64
CA ARG A 24 -18.42 -9.55 22.00
C ARG A 24 -19.23 -9.16 23.23
N GLY A 25 -18.62 -8.40 24.14
CA GLY A 25 -19.27 -7.86 25.37
C GLY A 25 -19.94 -6.50 25.17
N GLY A 26 -19.96 -5.95 23.92
CA GLY A 26 -20.53 -4.63 23.64
C GLY A 26 -19.56 -3.48 23.87
N GLU A 27 -18.33 -3.76 24.32
CA GLU A 27 -17.27 -2.76 24.47
C GLU A 27 -16.92 -2.13 23.10
N LYS A 28 -16.83 -0.80 23.08
CA LYS A 28 -16.50 -0.05 21.86
C LYS A 28 -15.05 0.39 21.89
N THR A 29 -14.32 0.08 20.84
CA THR A 29 -12.94 0.52 20.64
C THR A 29 -12.84 1.33 19.37
N GLU A 30 -12.60 2.63 19.48
CA GLU A 30 -12.37 3.49 18.35
C GLU A 30 -10.94 3.28 17.85
N ALA A 31 -10.81 2.81 16.62
CA ALA A 31 -9.53 2.52 16.00
C ALA A 31 -9.04 3.67 15.10
N VAL A 32 -9.97 4.36 14.45
CA VAL A 32 -9.72 5.49 13.53
C VAL A 32 -10.73 6.58 13.84
N ARG A 33 -10.29 7.84 13.87
CA ARG A 33 -11.14 8.99 14.16
C ARG A 33 -10.87 10.14 13.19
N ASP A 34 -11.93 10.58 12.49
CA ASP A 34 -11.99 11.78 11.64
C ASP A 34 -10.80 11.90 10.67
N VAL A 35 -10.47 10.79 9.98
CA VAL A 35 -9.39 10.76 8.99
C VAL A 35 -9.89 11.26 7.65
N SER A 36 -9.24 12.31 7.12
CA SER A 36 -9.54 12.87 5.80
C SER A 36 -8.25 13.10 5.02
N PHE A 37 -8.21 12.64 3.76
CA PHE A 37 -7.12 12.91 2.82
C PHE A 37 -7.57 12.65 1.39
N ASP A 38 -6.91 13.32 0.45
CA ASP A 38 -7.10 13.13 -0.98
C ASP A 38 -5.77 12.75 -1.62
N ILE A 39 -5.82 11.82 -2.58
CA ILE A 39 -4.71 11.46 -3.45
C ILE A 39 -5.14 11.82 -4.87
N LEU A 40 -4.44 12.77 -5.47
CA LEU A 40 -4.75 13.25 -6.81
C LEU A 40 -4.26 12.25 -7.86
N ASP A 41 -5.03 12.12 -8.93
CA ASP A 41 -4.57 11.41 -10.12
C ASP A 41 -3.48 12.25 -10.81
N LYS A 42 -2.28 11.68 -10.94
CA LYS A 42 -1.14 12.29 -11.67
C LYS A 42 -0.82 11.39 -12.86
N PRO A 43 -1.46 11.59 -14.02
CA PRO A 43 -1.27 10.72 -15.18
C PRO A 43 0.21 10.53 -15.54
N GLY A 44 0.63 9.28 -15.74
CA GLY A 44 2.01 8.92 -16.06
C GLY A 44 2.98 8.94 -14.87
N HIS A 45 2.48 9.15 -13.65
CA HIS A 45 3.28 9.08 -12.43
C HIS A 45 2.55 8.27 -11.35
N GLY A 46 3.04 7.05 -11.11
CA GLY A 46 2.62 6.32 -9.92
C GLY A 46 3.00 7.09 -8.65
N GLU A 47 2.11 7.15 -7.67
CA GLU A 47 2.33 7.85 -6.40
C GLU A 47 2.37 6.86 -5.24
N VAL A 48 3.40 6.96 -4.40
CA VAL A 48 3.51 6.17 -3.16
C VAL A 48 3.17 7.07 -1.97
N VAL A 49 2.04 6.78 -1.35
CA VAL A 49 1.57 7.47 -0.14
C VAL A 49 1.79 6.56 1.05
N VAL A 50 2.55 7.03 2.04
CA VAL A 50 2.90 6.25 3.22
C VAL A 50 2.12 6.73 4.44
N PHE A 51 1.53 5.80 5.18
CA PHE A 51 1.02 6.02 6.53
C PHE A 51 2.03 5.49 7.54
N LEU A 52 2.66 6.42 8.26
CA LEU A 52 3.64 6.17 9.31
C LEU A 52 2.99 6.33 10.68
N GLY A 53 3.16 5.35 11.56
CA GLY A 53 2.62 5.44 12.92
C GLY A 53 2.96 4.25 13.79
N PRO A 54 2.73 4.32 15.12
CA PRO A 54 3.03 3.24 16.04
C PRO A 54 2.27 1.95 15.70
N SER A 55 2.81 0.81 16.11
CA SER A 55 2.11 -0.47 15.97
C SER A 55 0.77 -0.44 16.72
N GLY A 56 -0.28 -0.98 16.09
CA GLY A 56 -1.62 -1.02 16.67
C GLY A 56 -2.37 0.31 16.74
N CYS A 57 -1.86 1.41 16.14
CA CYS A 57 -2.56 2.71 16.16
C CYS A 57 -3.85 2.73 15.32
N GLY A 58 -3.96 1.90 14.27
CA GLY A 58 -5.13 1.88 13.39
C GLY A 58 -4.81 1.92 11.88
N LYS A 59 -3.52 1.89 11.47
CA LYS A 59 -3.08 1.93 10.08
C LYS A 59 -3.77 0.90 9.18
N SER A 60 -3.73 -0.37 9.58
CA SER A 60 -4.39 -1.47 8.85
C SER A 60 -5.91 -1.32 8.80
N THR A 61 -6.50 -0.61 9.76
CA THR A 61 -7.94 -0.30 9.76
C THR A 61 -8.28 0.70 8.67
N ILE A 62 -7.44 1.73 8.47
CA ILE A 62 -7.58 2.68 7.35
C ILE A 62 -7.50 1.93 6.02
N LEU A 63 -6.48 1.07 5.83
CA LEU A 63 -6.35 0.29 4.60
C LEU A 63 -7.56 -0.61 4.36
N LYS A 64 -8.08 -1.28 5.40
CA LYS A 64 -9.27 -2.13 5.27
C LYS A 64 -10.52 -1.34 4.88
N ALA A 65 -10.65 -0.11 5.38
CA ALA A 65 -11.75 0.78 4.98
C ALA A 65 -11.62 1.16 3.50
N VAL A 66 -10.42 1.54 3.04
CA VAL A 66 -10.13 1.83 1.63
C VAL A 66 -10.33 0.61 0.74
N ALA A 67 -9.98 -0.59 1.20
CA ALA A 67 -10.18 -1.84 0.47
C ALA A 67 -11.66 -2.25 0.33
N GLY A 68 -12.56 -1.65 1.10
CA GLY A 68 -13.97 -2.08 1.21
C GLY A 68 -14.14 -3.37 2.03
N LEU A 69 -13.11 -3.78 2.77
CA LEU A 69 -13.16 -4.95 3.67
C LEU A 69 -13.84 -4.62 5.01
N LEU A 70 -13.87 -3.35 5.36
CA LEU A 70 -14.46 -2.87 6.60
C LEU A 70 -15.18 -1.54 6.32
N PRO A 71 -16.52 -1.51 6.40
CA PRO A 71 -17.24 -0.27 6.23
C PRO A 71 -16.91 0.71 7.36
N PRO A 72 -16.66 2.00 7.07
CA PRO A 72 -16.47 3.00 8.11
C PRO A 72 -17.75 3.17 8.95
N THR A 73 -17.58 3.46 10.24
CA THR A 73 -18.71 3.78 11.14
C THR A 73 -19.25 5.19 10.87
N LYS A 74 -18.38 6.08 10.37
CA LYS A 74 -18.71 7.46 9.98
C LYS A 74 -17.82 7.85 8.81
N GLY A 75 -18.29 8.77 7.99
CA GLY A 75 -17.59 9.25 6.81
C GLY A 75 -17.73 8.31 5.62
N LYS A 76 -16.91 8.53 4.61
CA LYS A 76 -16.95 7.75 3.36
C LYS A 76 -15.58 7.70 2.69
N VAL A 77 -15.39 6.66 1.87
CA VAL A 77 -14.26 6.51 0.97
C VAL A 77 -14.78 6.56 -0.46
N LEU A 78 -14.13 7.34 -1.30
CA LEU A 78 -14.44 7.47 -2.72
C LEU A 78 -13.23 7.06 -3.54
N LEU A 79 -13.44 6.27 -4.59
CA LEU A 79 -12.44 5.97 -5.62
C LEU A 79 -12.96 6.52 -6.94
N ASP A 80 -12.21 7.40 -7.59
CA ASP A 80 -12.62 8.14 -8.79
C ASP A 80 -14.01 8.79 -8.64
N GLY A 81 -14.27 9.36 -7.47
CA GLY A 81 -15.54 9.99 -7.11
C GLY A 81 -16.69 9.03 -6.80
N GLN A 82 -16.51 7.71 -6.93
CA GLN A 82 -17.53 6.71 -6.62
C GLN A 82 -17.35 6.15 -5.21
N PRO A 83 -18.42 5.96 -4.43
CA PRO A 83 -18.33 5.37 -3.09
C PRO A 83 -17.73 3.95 -3.14
N VAL A 84 -16.76 3.72 -2.27
CA VAL A 84 -16.21 2.38 -2.03
C VAL A 84 -17.21 1.58 -1.18
N GLY A 85 -17.74 0.51 -1.76
CA GLY A 85 -18.57 -0.46 -1.07
C GLY A 85 -17.77 -1.72 -0.70
N GLU A 86 -18.13 -2.85 -1.32
CA GLU A 86 -17.44 -4.13 -1.15
C GLU A 86 -16.05 -4.15 -1.84
N PRO A 87 -15.18 -5.14 -1.51
CA PRO A 87 -13.92 -5.33 -2.21
C PRO A 87 -14.10 -5.48 -3.72
N GLY A 88 -13.25 -4.79 -4.49
CA GLY A 88 -13.32 -4.76 -5.94
C GLY A 88 -11.95 -4.99 -6.59
N ARG A 89 -11.97 -5.28 -7.90
CA ARG A 89 -10.74 -5.51 -8.71
C ARG A 89 -9.90 -4.25 -8.91
N ASP A 90 -10.50 -3.09 -8.73
CA ASP A 90 -9.90 -1.75 -8.83
C ASP A 90 -8.97 -1.44 -7.66
N ARG A 91 -9.02 -2.24 -6.59
CA ARG A 91 -8.19 -2.15 -5.40
C ARG A 91 -7.55 -3.50 -5.10
N GLY A 92 -6.23 -3.52 -5.03
CA GLY A 92 -5.47 -4.70 -4.64
C GLY A 92 -4.93 -4.58 -3.22
N MET A 93 -4.94 -5.64 -2.42
CA MET A 93 -4.38 -5.62 -1.07
C MET A 93 -3.30 -6.68 -0.88
N VAL A 94 -2.14 -6.24 -0.42
CA VAL A 94 -1.02 -7.06 0.03
C VAL A 94 -1.00 -7.02 1.55
N PHE A 95 -1.22 -8.17 2.18
CA PHE A 95 -1.28 -8.30 3.64
C PHE A 95 0.12 -8.52 4.24
N GLN A 96 0.26 -8.21 5.52
CA GLN A 96 1.48 -8.46 6.30
C GLN A 96 1.84 -9.95 6.34
N ALA A 97 0.85 -10.82 6.50
CA ALA A 97 1.05 -12.27 6.44
C ALA A 97 1.07 -12.78 4.99
N TYR A 98 1.84 -13.83 4.75
CA TYR A 98 1.86 -14.48 3.44
C TYR A 98 0.50 -15.16 3.16
N THR A 99 -0.18 -14.70 2.12
CA THR A 99 -1.54 -15.16 1.77
C THR A 99 -1.57 -16.03 0.51
N SER A 100 -0.42 -16.59 0.10
CA SER A 100 -0.36 -17.47 -1.06
C SER A 100 -1.12 -18.77 -0.80
N PHE A 101 -1.86 -19.24 -1.81
CA PHE A 101 -2.56 -20.53 -1.77
C PHE A 101 -1.53 -21.67 -1.86
N GLY A 102 -1.34 -22.42 -0.78
CA GLY A 102 -0.31 -23.46 -0.66
C GLY A 102 -0.46 -24.65 -1.63
N TRP A 103 -1.66 -24.85 -2.15
CA TRP A 103 -2.02 -25.91 -3.11
C TRP A 103 -1.92 -25.48 -4.58
N LEU A 104 -1.60 -24.23 -4.85
CA LEU A 104 -1.37 -23.69 -6.20
C LEU A 104 0.12 -23.41 -6.38
N THR A 105 0.62 -23.57 -7.60
CA THR A 105 1.95 -23.13 -8.00
C THR A 105 2.07 -21.61 -7.92
N VAL A 106 3.27 -21.07 -8.05
CA VAL A 106 3.52 -19.63 -8.12
C VAL A 106 2.72 -18.98 -9.24
N GLN A 107 2.77 -19.55 -10.46
CA GLN A 107 2.03 -19.04 -11.60
C GLN A 107 0.51 -19.11 -11.38
N GLU A 108 -0.01 -20.21 -10.89
CA GLU A 108 -1.44 -20.37 -10.60
C GLU A 108 -1.93 -19.41 -9.51
N ASN A 109 -1.08 -19.11 -8.51
CA ASN A 109 -1.38 -18.06 -7.51
C ASN A 109 -1.55 -16.71 -8.17
N VAL A 110 -0.66 -16.33 -9.09
CA VAL A 110 -0.75 -15.05 -9.82
C VAL A 110 -1.96 -15.04 -10.75
N GLU A 111 -2.22 -16.12 -11.48
CA GLU A 111 -3.36 -16.25 -12.40
C GLU A 111 -4.73 -16.26 -11.70
N TYR A 112 -4.78 -16.50 -10.40
CA TYR A 112 -6.03 -16.79 -9.70
C TYR A 112 -7.09 -15.70 -9.86
N GLY A 113 -6.71 -14.45 -9.70
CA GLY A 113 -7.62 -13.30 -9.87
C GLY A 113 -8.15 -13.19 -11.31
N LEU A 114 -7.29 -13.39 -12.30
CA LEU A 114 -7.66 -13.39 -13.72
C LEU A 114 -8.60 -14.56 -14.06
N LYS A 115 -8.38 -15.73 -13.43
CA LYS A 115 -9.26 -16.89 -13.57
C LYS A 115 -10.67 -16.60 -13.08
N LEU A 116 -10.81 -15.91 -11.93
CA LEU A 116 -12.11 -15.52 -11.38
C LEU A 116 -12.82 -14.48 -12.28
N GLN A 117 -12.06 -13.67 -13.02
CA GLN A 117 -12.58 -12.72 -14.00
C GLN A 117 -12.98 -13.37 -15.34
N GLY A 118 -12.80 -14.67 -15.50
CA GLY A 118 -13.11 -15.39 -16.74
C GLY A 118 -12.10 -15.17 -17.88
N VAL A 119 -10.89 -14.64 -17.59
CA VAL A 119 -9.84 -14.46 -18.60
C VAL A 119 -9.41 -15.81 -19.14
N ALA A 120 -9.28 -15.90 -20.48
CA ALA A 120 -8.90 -17.12 -21.17
C ALA A 120 -7.54 -17.69 -20.69
N PRO A 121 -7.37 -19.02 -20.64
CA PRO A 121 -6.15 -19.66 -20.11
C PRO A 121 -4.84 -19.16 -20.75
N LYS A 122 -4.84 -18.97 -22.07
CA LYS A 122 -3.67 -18.48 -22.80
C LYS A 122 -3.28 -17.06 -22.36
N GLU A 123 -4.23 -16.14 -22.37
CA GLU A 123 -4.02 -14.75 -21.99
C GLU A 123 -3.57 -14.61 -20.54
N ARG A 124 -4.23 -15.30 -19.58
CA ARG A 124 -3.80 -15.22 -18.18
C ARG A 124 -2.40 -15.79 -17.94
N GLY A 125 -2.02 -16.86 -18.69
CA GLY A 125 -0.67 -17.41 -18.65
C GLY A 125 0.38 -16.44 -19.19
N GLU A 126 0.08 -15.69 -20.25
CA GLU A 126 0.95 -14.65 -20.79
C GLU A 126 1.11 -13.50 -19.76
N ARG A 127 0.01 -12.93 -19.30
CA ARG A 127 0.00 -11.82 -18.30
C ARG A 127 0.69 -12.21 -16.98
N SER A 128 0.45 -13.42 -16.47
CA SER A 128 1.10 -13.87 -15.23
C SER A 128 2.62 -14.02 -15.39
N ARG A 129 3.10 -14.49 -16.55
CA ARG A 129 4.54 -14.59 -16.82
C ARG A 129 5.22 -13.24 -16.94
N GLU A 130 4.56 -12.25 -17.54
CA GLU A 130 5.06 -10.88 -17.60
C GLU A 130 5.30 -10.33 -16.20
N VAL A 131 4.28 -10.37 -15.34
CA VAL A 131 4.40 -9.89 -13.95
C VAL A 131 5.41 -10.73 -13.15
N LEU A 132 5.47 -12.06 -13.35
CA LEU A 132 6.48 -12.90 -12.70
C LEU A 132 7.90 -12.55 -13.13
N LYS A 133 8.10 -12.13 -14.37
CA LYS A 133 9.39 -11.63 -14.85
C LYS A 133 9.76 -10.33 -14.15
N GLU A 134 8.82 -9.38 -14.04
CA GLU A 134 9.03 -8.10 -13.35
C GLU A 134 9.44 -8.28 -11.88
N VAL A 135 8.78 -9.21 -11.16
CA VAL A 135 9.12 -9.48 -9.76
C VAL A 135 10.29 -10.48 -9.59
N GLY A 136 10.93 -10.92 -10.70
CA GLY A 136 12.08 -11.84 -10.67
C GLY A 136 11.75 -13.26 -10.18
N LEU A 137 10.56 -13.78 -10.50
CA LEU A 137 10.09 -15.10 -10.09
C LEU A 137 9.73 -16.02 -11.26
N LEU A 138 10.04 -15.65 -12.51
CA LEU A 138 9.65 -16.44 -13.68
C LEU A 138 10.21 -17.88 -13.63
N ASP A 139 11.45 -18.07 -13.21
CA ASP A 139 12.10 -19.39 -13.09
C ASP A 139 11.49 -20.27 -11.98
N PHE A 140 10.69 -19.67 -11.12
CA PHE A 140 9.99 -20.33 -10.02
C PHE A 140 8.50 -20.54 -10.30
N ALA A 141 8.02 -20.23 -11.51
CA ALA A 141 6.59 -20.25 -11.87
C ALA A 141 5.90 -21.59 -11.54
N GLY A 142 6.59 -22.73 -11.75
CA GLY A 142 6.09 -24.07 -11.45
C GLY A 142 6.30 -24.55 -10.01
N ARG A 143 6.95 -23.76 -9.13
CA ARG A 143 7.17 -24.13 -7.72
C ARG A 143 5.93 -23.85 -6.87
N PHE A 144 5.87 -24.51 -5.71
CA PHE A 144 4.83 -24.26 -4.72
C PHE A 144 5.31 -23.28 -3.65
N PRO A 145 4.41 -22.53 -2.98
CA PRO A 145 4.77 -21.57 -1.94
C PRO A 145 5.63 -22.14 -0.81
N LYS A 146 5.47 -23.43 -0.47
CA LYS A 146 6.29 -24.11 0.56
C LYS A 146 7.78 -24.12 0.24
N ASP A 147 8.13 -24.10 -1.05
CA ASP A 147 9.51 -24.21 -1.55
C ASP A 147 10.19 -22.84 -1.70
N LEU A 148 9.50 -21.76 -1.30
CA LEU A 148 9.96 -20.38 -1.46
C LEU A 148 10.45 -19.77 -0.15
N SER A 149 11.45 -18.87 -0.24
CA SER A 149 11.84 -17.99 0.87
C SER A 149 10.75 -17.00 1.23
N GLY A 150 10.83 -16.33 2.40
CA GLY A 150 9.90 -15.31 2.83
C GLY A 150 9.78 -14.17 1.81
N GLY A 151 10.90 -13.65 1.30
CA GLY A 151 10.92 -12.61 0.28
C GLY A 151 10.29 -13.04 -1.05
N MET A 152 10.51 -14.30 -1.46
CA MET A 152 9.85 -14.83 -2.67
C MET A 152 8.33 -14.96 -2.47
N LYS A 153 7.86 -15.38 -1.31
CA LYS A 153 6.42 -15.41 -0.98
C LYS A 153 5.80 -14.03 -1.04
N GLN A 154 6.53 -13.01 -0.58
CA GLN A 154 6.07 -11.62 -0.65
C GLN A 154 5.99 -11.15 -2.10
N ARG A 155 6.98 -11.46 -2.95
CA ARG A 155 6.92 -11.17 -4.40
C ARG A 155 5.72 -11.85 -5.08
N VAL A 156 5.38 -13.08 -4.69
CA VAL A 156 4.16 -13.75 -5.19
C VAL A 156 2.91 -12.99 -4.80
N ALA A 157 2.80 -12.50 -3.56
CA ALA A 157 1.65 -11.73 -3.11
C ALA A 157 1.51 -10.40 -3.87
N ILE A 158 2.63 -9.71 -4.13
CA ILE A 158 2.67 -8.50 -4.95
C ILE A 158 2.26 -8.82 -6.39
N ALA A 159 2.87 -9.81 -7.04
CA ALA A 159 2.55 -10.22 -8.40
C ALA A 159 1.07 -10.59 -8.59
N ARG A 160 0.50 -11.33 -7.62
CA ARG A 160 -0.93 -11.70 -7.60
C ARG A 160 -1.84 -10.49 -7.53
N THR A 161 -1.38 -9.41 -6.90
CA THR A 161 -2.13 -8.15 -6.82
C THR A 161 -2.01 -7.38 -8.12
N LEU A 162 -0.79 -7.20 -8.63
CA LEU A 162 -0.49 -6.37 -9.80
C LEU A 162 -1.05 -6.93 -11.11
N VAL A 163 -1.10 -8.26 -11.29
CA VAL A 163 -1.61 -8.89 -12.52
C VAL A 163 -3.04 -8.48 -12.86
N ASN A 164 -3.81 -8.05 -11.86
CA ASN A 164 -5.18 -7.57 -12.02
C ASN A 164 -5.25 -6.09 -12.44
N LYS A 165 -4.11 -5.38 -12.50
CA LYS A 165 -3.98 -3.96 -12.83
C LYS A 165 -4.94 -3.10 -11.99
N PRO A 166 -4.85 -3.15 -10.65
CA PRO A 166 -5.69 -2.34 -9.78
C PRO A 166 -5.31 -0.86 -9.91
N ARG A 167 -6.24 0.05 -9.69
CA ARG A 167 -5.98 1.51 -9.65
C ARG A 167 -5.28 1.93 -8.36
N VAL A 168 -5.54 1.22 -7.28
CA VAL A 168 -4.93 1.44 -5.96
C VAL A 168 -4.41 0.13 -5.40
N VAL A 169 -3.14 0.12 -5.00
CA VAL A 169 -2.48 -0.99 -4.31
C VAL A 169 -2.32 -0.64 -2.84
N LEU A 170 -2.87 -1.45 -1.97
CA LEU A 170 -2.85 -1.29 -0.52
C LEU A 170 -1.84 -2.26 0.09
N MET A 171 -0.86 -1.78 0.84
CA MET A 171 0.22 -2.59 1.40
C MET A 171 0.30 -2.44 2.92
N ASP A 172 -0.04 -3.50 3.65
CA ASP A 172 -0.08 -3.53 5.11
C ASP A 172 1.21 -4.12 5.68
N GLU A 173 2.19 -3.29 6.04
CA GLU A 173 3.50 -3.67 6.57
C GLU A 173 4.19 -4.82 5.79
N PRO A 174 4.27 -4.75 4.44
CA PRO A 174 4.61 -5.90 3.61
C PRO A 174 6.06 -6.39 3.80
N PHE A 175 6.93 -5.59 4.39
CA PHE A 175 8.36 -5.90 4.52
C PHE A 175 8.80 -6.21 5.96
N GLY A 176 7.87 -6.18 6.93
CA GLY A 176 8.19 -6.34 8.34
C GLY A 176 8.87 -7.66 8.72
N ALA A 177 8.56 -8.74 8.00
CA ALA A 177 9.13 -10.07 8.24
C ALA A 177 10.39 -10.40 7.41
N LEU A 178 10.89 -9.44 6.61
CA LEU A 178 12.03 -9.66 5.71
C LEU A 178 13.35 -9.27 6.37
N ASP A 179 14.41 -10.02 6.05
CA ASP A 179 15.78 -9.61 6.39
C ASP A 179 16.17 -8.32 5.65
N PRO A 180 17.20 -7.57 6.14
CA PRO A 180 17.55 -6.26 5.59
C PRO A 180 17.87 -6.26 4.09
N MET A 181 18.57 -7.29 3.58
CA MET A 181 18.97 -7.36 2.17
C MET A 181 17.76 -7.62 1.26
N THR A 182 16.92 -8.58 1.65
CA THR A 182 15.68 -8.90 0.94
C THR A 182 14.73 -7.70 0.96
N ARG A 183 14.59 -7.02 2.10
CA ARG A 183 13.77 -5.81 2.25
C ARG A 183 14.22 -4.71 1.30
N TRP A 184 15.52 -4.45 1.22
CA TRP A 184 16.09 -3.49 0.28
C TRP A 184 15.70 -3.78 -1.17
N GLY A 185 15.91 -5.02 -1.63
CA GLY A 185 15.52 -5.43 -2.98
C GLY A 185 14.02 -5.31 -3.25
N MET A 186 13.18 -5.53 -2.21
CA MET A 186 11.73 -5.39 -2.33
C MET A 186 11.28 -3.92 -2.39
N GLN A 187 11.96 -3.03 -1.67
CA GLN A 187 11.70 -1.59 -1.73
C GLN A 187 12.02 -1.03 -3.14
N GLY A 188 13.15 -1.45 -3.72
CA GLY A 188 13.50 -1.10 -5.11
C GLY A 188 12.46 -1.60 -6.10
N LEU A 189 12.08 -2.89 -6.02
CA LEU A 189 11.04 -3.47 -6.87
C LEU A 189 9.72 -2.69 -6.79
N LEU A 190 9.29 -2.29 -5.59
CA LEU A 190 8.05 -1.53 -5.40
C LEU A 190 8.10 -0.18 -6.14
N LEU A 191 9.23 0.52 -6.06
CA LEU A 191 9.42 1.79 -6.75
C LEU A 191 9.42 1.63 -8.27
N ASP A 192 10.05 0.57 -8.80
CA ASP A 192 10.06 0.27 -10.23
C ASP A 192 8.64 -0.01 -10.73
N VAL A 193 7.89 -0.84 -10.00
CA VAL A 193 6.50 -1.17 -10.32
C VAL A 193 5.60 0.06 -10.26
N SER A 194 5.76 0.92 -9.26
CA SER A 194 4.93 2.14 -9.14
C SER A 194 5.10 3.08 -10.33
N ARG A 195 6.32 3.14 -10.90
CA ARG A 195 6.63 3.98 -12.07
C ARG A 195 6.06 3.44 -13.38
N ILE A 196 6.02 2.11 -13.52
CA ILE A 196 5.59 1.44 -14.77
C ILE A 196 4.06 1.42 -14.90
N GLU A 197 3.35 1.16 -13.83
CA GLU A 197 1.92 0.81 -13.87
C GLU A 197 0.97 2.00 -13.61
N ASP A 198 1.47 3.23 -13.41
CA ASP A 198 0.66 4.43 -13.11
C ASP A 198 -0.39 4.18 -12.00
N ASN A 199 -0.01 3.39 -10.97
CA ASN A 199 -0.89 3.09 -9.86
C ASN A 199 -0.55 3.90 -8.62
N THR A 200 -1.58 4.16 -7.82
CA THR A 200 -1.43 4.71 -6.48
C THR A 200 -1.15 3.58 -5.50
N ILE A 201 -0.05 3.71 -4.75
CA ILE A 201 0.28 2.76 -3.68
C ILE A 201 0.05 3.42 -2.33
N LEU A 202 -0.84 2.86 -1.51
CA LEU A 202 -0.96 3.17 -0.09
C LEU A 202 -0.14 2.16 0.70
N PHE A 203 0.91 2.63 1.32
CA PHE A 203 1.86 1.81 2.06
C PHE A 203 1.78 2.14 3.55
N VAL A 204 1.62 1.13 4.38
CA VAL A 204 1.60 1.26 5.84
C VAL A 204 2.88 0.71 6.42
N THR A 205 3.53 1.47 7.29
CA THR A 205 4.72 1.05 8.02
C THR A 205 4.81 1.73 9.39
N HIS A 206 5.64 1.18 10.27
CA HIS A 206 6.12 1.83 11.49
C HIS A 206 7.60 2.19 11.38
N ASP A 207 8.25 1.89 10.25
CA ASP A 207 9.68 2.16 9.99
C ASP A 207 9.82 3.50 9.27
N VAL A 208 10.48 4.46 9.96
CA VAL A 208 10.68 5.82 9.44
C VAL A 208 11.59 5.82 8.22
N SER A 209 12.61 4.94 8.19
CA SER A 209 13.52 4.84 7.05
C SER A 209 12.80 4.32 5.79
N GLU A 210 11.85 3.37 5.96
CA GLU A 210 10.97 2.94 4.86
C GLU A 210 10.10 4.10 4.35
N ALA A 211 9.52 4.87 5.27
CA ALA A 211 8.66 6.00 4.91
C ALA A 211 9.43 7.04 4.09
N VAL A 212 10.64 7.44 4.51
CA VAL A 212 11.46 8.40 3.75
C VAL A 212 11.91 7.83 2.41
N TYR A 213 12.24 6.53 2.36
CA TYR A 213 12.76 5.90 1.15
C TYR A 213 11.69 5.70 0.07
N LEU A 214 10.47 5.37 0.47
CA LEU A 214 9.41 4.97 -0.47
C LEU A 214 8.46 6.13 -0.83
N ALA A 215 8.14 7.00 0.13
CA ALA A 215 7.04 7.94 -0.03
C ALA A 215 7.33 9.05 -1.03
N ASP A 216 6.27 9.50 -1.69
CA ASP A 216 6.14 10.83 -2.28
C ASP A 216 5.40 11.74 -1.29
N THR A 217 4.39 11.19 -0.58
CA THR A 217 3.70 11.86 0.53
C THR A 217 3.66 10.93 1.75
N CYS A 218 4.01 11.42 2.93
CA CYS A 218 3.95 10.70 4.20
C CYS A 218 2.93 11.34 5.13
N TYR A 219 1.95 10.56 5.58
CA TYR A 219 1.03 10.93 6.66
C TYR A 219 1.49 10.32 7.97
N VAL A 220 1.80 11.17 8.95
CA VAL A 220 2.15 10.76 10.31
C VAL A 220 0.87 10.62 11.13
N LEU A 221 0.67 9.46 11.72
CA LEU A 221 -0.52 9.13 12.48
C LEU A 221 -0.27 9.18 13.99
N SER A 222 -1.33 9.54 14.74
CA SER A 222 -1.36 9.44 16.21
C SER A 222 -1.31 7.99 16.68
N SER A 223 -1.12 7.79 17.99
CA SER A 223 -1.53 6.58 18.69
C SER A 223 -3.07 6.40 18.60
N ARG A 224 -3.58 5.25 19.06
CA ARG A 224 -5.01 4.93 18.99
C ARG A 224 -5.89 5.93 19.76
N PRO A 225 -6.97 6.45 19.15
CA PRO A 225 -7.43 6.23 17.78
C PRO A 225 -6.54 6.93 16.76
N ALA A 226 -6.31 6.28 15.60
CA ALA A 226 -5.52 6.87 14.53
C ALA A 226 -6.17 8.14 14.00
N ARG A 227 -5.40 9.23 14.00
CA ARG A 227 -5.72 10.52 13.36
C ARG A 227 -4.53 10.95 12.53
N ILE A 228 -4.72 11.69 11.48
CA ILE A 228 -3.61 12.34 10.76
C ILE A 228 -3.12 13.52 11.59
N LEU A 229 -1.87 13.45 12.04
CA LEU A 229 -1.22 14.54 12.76
C LEU A 229 -0.51 15.49 11.80
N HIS A 230 0.22 14.93 10.83
CA HIS A 230 1.01 15.69 9.87
C HIS A 230 0.94 15.07 8.49
N ARG A 231 1.02 15.92 7.47
CA ARG A 231 1.34 15.56 6.09
C ARG A 231 2.73 16.12 5.77
N VAL A 232 3.58 15.27 5.22
CA VAL A 232 4.94 15.64 4.80
C VAL A 232 5.14 15.18 3.38
N ASP A 233 5.34 16.11 2.46
CA ASP A 233 5.74 15.78 1.10
C ASP A 233 7.25 15.48 1.10
N ILE A 234 7.62 14.33 0.58
CA ILE A 234 9.00 13.85 0.53
C ILE A 234 9.61 14.32 -0.81
N PRO A 235 10.82 14.90 -0.80
CA PRO A 235 11.46 15.30 -2.04
C PRO A 235 11.61 14.13 -3.01
N ASN A 236 11.38 14.39 -4.28
CA ASN A 236 11.66 13.39 -5.31
C ASN A 236 13.18 13.22 -5.44
N PHE A 237 13.70 12.12 -4.91
CA PHE A 237 15.09 11.76 -5.06
C PHE A 237 15.35 11.27 -6.48
N ALA A 238 16.33 11.87 -7.19
CA ALA A 238 16.67 11.49 -8.55
C ALA A 238 17.08 10.02 -8.67
N GLU A 239 17.83 9.54 -7.66
CA GLU A 239 18.22 8.13 -7.52
C GLU A 239 17.91 7.68 -6.09
N ARG A 240 17.23 6.55 -5.97
CA ARG A 240 16.94 5.90 -4.68
C ARG A 240 17.84 4.67 -4.53
N ASP A 241 19.13 4.92 -4.44
CA ASP A 241 20.16 3.89 -4.26
C ASP A 241 20.53 3.64 -2.79
N VAL A 242 21.51 2.76 -2.55
CA VAL A 242 21.98 2.41 -1.21
C VAL A 242 22.62 3.61 -0.47
N HIS A 243 23.16 4.58 -1.20
CA HIS A 243 23.83 5.74 -0.63
C HIS A 243 22.85 6.83 -0.19
N LEU A 244 21.61 6.83 -0.72
CA LEU A 244 20.59 7.79 -0.36
C LEU A 244 20.37 7.83 1.16
N LYS A 245 20.29 6.68 1.84
CA LYS A 245 20.06 6.59 3.29
C LYS A 245 21.17 7.21 4.13
N SER A 246 22.37 7.37 3.59
CA SER A 246 23.49 8.03 4.25
C SER A 246 23.59 9.52 3.95
N SER A 247 22.77 10.06 3.05
CA SER A 247 22.75 11.48 2.71
C SER A 247 22.21 12.35 3.84
N ASP A 248 22.71 13.58 3.93
CA ASP A 248 22.26 14.54 4.96
C ASP A 248 20.78 14.91 4.79
N VAL A 249 20.29 14.98 3.55
CA VAL A 249 18.88 15.27 3.25
C VAL A 249 17.98 14.16 3.77
N PHE A 250 18.34 12.89 3.52
CA PHE A 250 17.57 11.74 4.02
C PHE A 250 17.51 11.75 5.55
N ARG A 251 18.66 11.91 6.21
CA ARG A 251 18.76 11.94 7.68
C ARG A 251 17.97 13.10 8.29
N ALA A 252 17.98 14.26 7.64
CA ALA A 252 17.21 15.42 8.11
C ALA A 252 15.70 15.16 8.07
N ILE A 253 15.20 14.50 6.99
CA ILE A 253 13.79 14.13 6.86
C ILE A 253 13.43 13.04 7.87
N GLU A 254 14.28 12.02 8.00
CA GLU A 254 14.11 10.94 8.97
C GLU A 254 13.99 11.48 10.40
N LYS A 255 14.90 12.38 10.79
CA LYS A 255 14.84 13.08 12.08
C LYS A 255 13.55 13.87 12.24
N LYS A 256 13.14 14.62 11.21
CA LYS A 256 11.88 15.39 11.23
C LYS A 256 10.66 14.47 11.46
N LEU A 257 10.59 13.34 10.78
CA LEU A 257 9.49 12.39 10.96
C LEU A 257 9.51 11.73 12.35
N LEU A 258 10.70 11.41 12.89
CA LEU A 258 10.87 10.92 14.25
C LEU A 258 10.39 11.95 15.29
N ASP A 259 10.81 13.20 15.16
CA ASP A 259 10.38 14.28 16.04
C ASP A 259 8.86 14.46 16.02
N MET A 260 8.22 14.36 14.85
CA MET A 260 6.75 14.41 14.71
C MET A 260 6.05 13.19 15.34
N LEU A 261 6.65 11.99 15.20
CA LEU A 261 6.06 10.74 15.70
C LEU A 261 6.09 10.67 17.23
N TYR A 262 7.15 11.19 17.85
CA TYR A 262 7.37 11.17 19.30
C TYR A 262 7.00 12.48 20.00
N ALA A 263 6.54 13.50 19.28
CA ALA A 263 6.04 14.73 19.90
C ALA A 263 4.90 14.41 20.88
N PRO A 264 4.78 15.15 21.99
CA PRO A 264 3.64 15.04 22.88
C PRO A 264 2.33 15.22 22.09
N GLN A 265 1.51 14.19 22.08
CA GLN A 265 0.24 14.24 21.34
C GLN A 265 -0.80 15.00 22.18
N PRO A 266 -1.66 15.85 21.57
CA PRO A 266 -2.75 16.47 22.28
C PRO A 266 -3.62 15.39 22.94
N ALA A 267 -4.02 15.60 24.17
CA ALA A 267 -4.89 14.70 24.89
C ALA A 267 -6.15 14.41 24.07
N ALA A 268 -6.57 13.14 24.04
CA ALA A 268 -7.65 12.62 23.22
C ALA A 268 -9.04 13.20 23.58
#